data_513e0f10dac5dee3619fe1a63d02b619
#
_entry.id   513e0f10dac5dee3619fe1a63d02b619
#
_cell.length_a   1.000
_cell.length_b   1.000
_cell.length_c   1.000
_cell.angle_alpha   90.00
_cell.angle_beta   90.00
_cell.angle_gamma   90.00
#
_symmetry.space_group_name_H-M   'P 1'
#
loop_
_entity.id
_entity.type
_entity.pdbx_description
1 polymer ?
#
loop_
_entity_poly.entity_id
_entity_poly.type
_entity_poly.pdbx_seq_one_letter_code
_entity_poly.pdbx_strand_id
1 'polypeptide(L)'
;MLAELGYNVFAVDLFDKGVRPTESEHKKLLTGDLYKDRQRMRSLFEAAHAEARKHAGDSPGTVAFGYCFGGAVVLEMARAGAEIDGFVTFHGGLTTPEGQDYASTKGKVKVFHGTADTAISMEDFGNLAVELESAGVPHEMVTYSGAPHAFTVLGSDRYHEEADKQSWARFTRYLEEMYN
;
A
#
# COMPACT_ATOMS: atom_id res chain seq x y z
N MET A 1 -5.96 -11.61 13.63
CA MET A 1 -5.03 -10.82 12.78
C MET A 1 -4.86 -9.42 13.39
N LEU A 2 -4.81 -8.27 12.65
CA LEU A 2 -4.50 -6.96 13.27
C LEU A 2 -5.45 -6.56 14.41
N ALA A 3 -6.75 -6.79 14.27
CA ALA A 3 -7.71 -6.52 15.35
C ALA A 3 -7.44 -7.36 16.63
N GLU A 4 -6.92 -8.57 16.50
CA GLU A 4 -6.51 -9.43 17.63
C GLU A 4 -5.23 -8.92 18.31
N LEU A 5 -4.46 -8.09 17.60
CA LEU A 5 -3.29 -7.38 18.14
C LEU A 5 -3.65 -6.02 18.77
N GLY A 6 -4.96 -5.68 18.83
CA GLY A 6 -5.45 -4.46 19.47
C GLY A 6 -5.58 -3.24 18.57
N TYR A 7 -5.35 -3.37 17.26
CA TYR A 7 -5.48 -2.25 16.31
C TYR A 7 -6.93 -2.08 15.82
N ASN A 8 -7.38 -0.84 15.69
CA ASN A 8 -8.58 -0.50 14.93
C ASN A 8 -8.28 -0.64 13.44
N VAL A 9 -9.05 -1.48 12.75
CA VAL A 9 -8.81 -1.77 11.32
C VAL A 9 -10.02 -1.36 10.49
N PHE A 10 -9.80 -0.53 9.48
CA PHE A 10 -10.81 -0.10 8.54
C PHE A 10 -10.47 -0.56 7.12
N ALA A 11 -11.34 -1.38 6.51
CA ALA A 11 -11.17 -1.85 5.15
C ALA A 11 -11.79 -0.86 4.16
N VAL A 12 -10.96 -0.22 3.36
CA VAL A 12 -11.37 0.77 2.37
C VAL A 12 -12.00 0.06 1.16
N ASP A 13 -13.21 0.46 0.76
CA ASP A 13 -13.85 0.09 -0.50
C ASP A 13 -13.72 1.25 -1.49
N LEU A 14 -12.93 1.04 -2.55
CA LEU A 14 -12.68 2.03 -3.60
C LEU A 14 -13.62 1.88 -4.81
N PHE A 15 -14.55 0.94 -4.74
CA PHE A 15 -15.53 0.66 -5.79
C PHE A 15 -16.95 0.94 -5.29
N ASP A 16 -17.91 0.90 -6.20
CA ASP A 16 -19.31 1.10 -5.82
C ASP A 16 -19.81 -0.03 -4.90
N LYS A 17 -20.75 0.31 -4.02
CA LYS A 17 -21.34 -0.64 -3.05
C LYS A 17 -21.82 -1.91 -3.75
N GLY A 18 -21.31 -3.04 -3.30
CA GLY A 18 -21.67 -4.36 -3.83
C GLY A 18 -20.90 -4.78 -5.09
N VAL A 19 -20.05 -3.93 -5.64
CA VAL A 19 -19.17 -4.31 -6.75
C VAL A 19 -18.06 -5.21 -6.23
N ARG A 20 -18.09 -6.48 -6.59
CA ARG A 20 -17.12 -7.51 -6.17
C ARG A 20 -16.70 -8.33 -7.39
N PRO A 21 -15.82 -7.80 -8.26
CA PRO A 21 -15.45 -8.47 -9.49
C PRO A 21 -14.68 -9.76 -9.20
N THR A 22 -15.10 -10.84 -9.80
CA THR A 22 -14.40 -12.13 -9.77
C THR A 22 -13.49 -12.29 -11.00
N GLU A 23 -13.93 -11.79 -12.15
CA GLU A 23 -13.22 -11.92 -13.42
C GLU A 23 -12.05 -10.94 -13.52
N SER A 24 -10.91 -11.43 -14.04
CA SER A 24 -9.67 -10.66 -14.16
C SER A 24 -9.84 -9.41 -15.01
N GLU A 25 -10.58 -9.49 -16.12
CA GLU A 25 -10.83 -8.33 -17.00
C GLU A 25 -11.65 -7.25 -16.31
N HIS A 26 -12.66 -7.62 -15.52
CA HIS A 26 -13.43 -6.66 -14.76
C HIS A 26 -12.59 -5.99 -13.65
N LYS A 27 -11.72 -6.76 -12.98
CA LYS A 27 -10.76 -6.20 -12.01
C LYS A 27 -9.83 -5.18 -12.67
N LYS A 28 -9.25 -5.52 -13.83
CA LYS A 28 -8.38 -4.61 -14.59
C LYS A 28 -9.11 -3.35 -15.06
N LEU A 29 -10.38 -3.46 -15.48
CA LEU A 29 -11.17 -2.31 -15.89
C LEU A 29 -11.34 -1.33 -14.72
N LEU A 30 -11.83 -1.80 -13.59
CA LEU A 30 -12.09 -0.97 -12.41
C LEU A 30 -10.82 -0.31 -11.86
N THR A 31 -9.72 -1.07 -11.74
CA THR A 31 -8.44 -0.52 -11.29
C THR A 31 -7.86 0.44 -12.32
N GLY A 32 -7.98 0.11 -13.63
CA GLY A 32 -7.52 0.94 -14.73
C GLY A 32 -8.21 2.29 -14.79
N ASP A 33 -9.51 2.33 -14.51
CA ASP A 33 -10.27 3.59 -14.47
C ASP A 33 -9.79 4.50 -13.33
N LEU A 34 -9.48 3.94 -12.15
CA LEU A 34 -8.91 4.72 -11.06
C LEU A 34 -7.45 5.14 -11.34
N TYR A 35 -6.67 4.33 -12.04
CA TYR A 35 -5.34 4.75 -12.49
C TYR A 35 -5.38 5.92 -13.48
N LYS A 36 -6.41 6.03 -14.31
CA LYS A 36 -6.62 7.15 -15.25
C LYS A 36 -7.15 8.39 -14.54
N ASP A 37 -7.97 8.21 -13.50
CA ASP A 37 -8.55 9.31 -12.71
C ASP A 37 -7.99 9.31 -11.29
N ARG A 38 -6.75 9.79 -11.15
CA ARG A 38 -6.05 9.89 -9.86
C ARG A 38 -6.75 10.81 -8.87
N GLN A 39 -7.42 11.84 -9.35
CA GLN A 39 -8.21 12.75 -8.52
C GLN A 39 -9.36 12.00 -7.85
N ARG A 40 -10.10 11.20 -8.61
CA ARG A 40 -11.17 10.34 -8.08
C ARG A 40 -10.60 9.33 -7.09
N MET A 41 -9.47 8.69 -7.41
CA MET A 41 -8.81 7.74 -6.51
C MET A 41 -8.50 8.39 -5.15
N ARG A 42 -7.92 9.59 -5.14
CA ARG A 42 -7.61 10.38 -3.93
C ARG A 42 -8.89 10.70 -3.15
N SER A 43 -9.91 11.25 -3.82
CA SER A 43 -11.16 11.63 -3.16
C SER A 43 -11.88 10.44 -2.50
N LEU A 44 -11.88 9.27 -3.14
CA LEU A 44 -12.44 8.05 -2.57
C LEU A 44 -11.69 7.61 -1.30
N PHE A 45 -10.36 7.63 -1.35
CA PHE A 45 -9.54 7.29 -0.19
C PHE A 45 -9.73 8.31 0.94
N GLU A 46 -9.70 9.61 0.64
CA GLU A 46 -9.89 10.67 1.62
C GLU A 46 -11.23 10.55 2.34
N ALA A 47 -12.30 10.27 1.58
CA ALA A 47 -13.63 10.01 2.16
C ALA A 47 -13.63 8.79 3.09
N ALA A 48 -12.98 7.71 2.67
CA ALA A 48 -12.83 6.50 3.49
C ALA A 48 -11.97 6.75 4.74
N HIS A 49 -10.87 7.50 4.61
CA HIS A 49 -10.02 7.89 5.74
C HIS A 49 -10.78 8.78 6.74
N ALA A 50 -11.53 9.76 6.24
CA ALA A 50 -12.38 10.61 7.09
C ALA A 50 -13.44 9.79 7.84
N GLU A 51 -14.02 8.77 7.21
CA GLU A 51 -14.96 7.86 7.85
C GLU A 51 -14.27 6.98 8.92
N ALA A 52 -13.11 6.40 8.58
CA ALA A 52 -12.31 5.60 9.51
C ALA A 52 -11.98 6.38 10.79
N ARG A 53 -11.59 7.64 10.66
CA ARG A 53 -11.28 8.52 11.81
C ARG A 53 -12.45 8.72 12.77
N LYS A 54 -13.69 8.69 12.31
CA LYS A 54 -14.88 8.77 13.19
C LYS A 54 -15.00 7.57 14.14
N HIS A 55 -14.40 6.44 13.76
CA HIS A 55 -14.44 5.18 14.50
C HIS A 55 -13.11 4.87 15.23
N ALA A 56 -12.08 5.69 15.04
CA ALA A 56 -10.75 5.44 15.58
C ALA A 56 -10.61 5.77 17.08
N GLY A 57 -11.56 6.51 17.66
CA GLY A 57 -11.44 6.99 19.05
C GLY A 57 -10.20 7.87 19.23
N ASP A 58 -9.51 7.70 20.38
CA ASP A 58 -8.28 8.42 20.72
C ASP A 58 -7.04 7.73 20.13
N SER A 59 -7.12 7.19 18.92
CA SER A 59 -5.97 6.55 18.26
C SER A 59 -4.80 7.53 18.13
N PRO A 60 -3.58 7.15 18.55
CA PRO A 60 -2.41 8.03 18.51
C PRO A 60 -1.91 8.32 17.08
N GLY A 61 -2.35 7.55 16.09
CA GLY A 61 -1.93 7.73 14.70
C GLY A 61 -2.64 6.80 13.71
N THR A 62 -2.28 6.92 12.45
CA THR A 62 -2.86 6.14 11.35
C THR A 62 -1.78 5.58 10.43
N VAL A 63 -1.89 4.30 10.09
CA VAL A 63 -1.09 3.67 9.03
C VAL A 63 -2.02 3.19 7.92
N ALA A 64 -1.74 3.60 6.69
CA ALA A 64 -2.36 3.05 5.51
C ALA A 64 -1.51 1.90 4.96
N PHE A 65 -2.11 0.77 4.66
CA PHE A 65 -1.42 -0.33 4.01
C PHE A 65 -2.25 -0.95 2.90
N GLY A 66 -1.59 -1.53 1.92
CA GLY A 66 -2.29 -2.13 0.79
C GLY A 66 -1.46 -3.16 0.03
N TYR A 67 -2.16 -4.02 -0.69
CA TYR A 67 -1.63 -5.11 -1.50
C TYR A 67 -1.93 -4.84 -2.97
N CYS A 68 -1.02 -5.18 -3.87
CA CYS A 68 -1.22 -4.98 -5.32
C CYS A 68 -1.68 -3.55 -5.65
N PHE A 69 -2.87 -3.41 -6.24
CA PHE A 69 -3.50 -2.13 -6.53
C PHE A 69 -3.65 -1.25 -5.27
N GLY A 70 -4.05 -1.85 -4.13
CA GLY A 70 -4.16 -1.14 -2.86
C GLY A 70 -2.83 -0.55 -2.39
N GLY A 71 -1.71 -1.21 -2.67
CA GLY A 71 -0.37 -0.67 -2.41
C GLY A 71 -0.04 0.56 -3.27
N ALA A 72 -0.45 0.55 -4.55
CA ALA A 72 -0.32 1.73 -5.41
C ALA A 72 -1.20 2.90 -4.96
N VAL A 73 -2.41 2.63 -4.45
CA VAL A 73 -3.29 3.64 -3.84
C VAL A 73 -2.63 4.26 -2.62
N VAL A 74 -2.03 3.46 -1.76
CA VAL A 74 -1.30 3.94 -0.57
C VAL A 74 -0.17 4.90 -0.95
N LEU A 75 0.63 4.56 -1.97
CA LEU A 75 1.68 5.45 -2.47
C LEU A 75 1.11 6.72 -3.14
N GLU A 76 -0.03 6.63 -3.81
CA GLU A 76 -0.72 7.81 -4.34
C GLU A 76 -1.13 8.76 -3.21
N MET A 77 -1.58 8.25 -2.07
CA MET A 77 -1.92 9.08 -0.91
C MET A 77 -0.68 9.67 -0.24
N ALA A 78 0.45 8.96 -0.22
CA ALA A 78 1.73 9.53 0.21
C ALA A 78 2.11 10.75 -0.64
N ARG A 79 2.07 10.63 -1.96
CA ARG A 79 2.34 11.75 -2.90
C ARG A 79 1.33 12.90 -2.76
N ALA A 80 0.08 12.59 -2.43
CA ALA A 80 -0.96 13.60 -2.18
C ALA A 80 -0.77 14.36 -0.85
N GLY A 81 0.18 13.98 0.00
CA GLY A 81 0.42 14.60 1.29
C GLY A 81 -0.67 14.31 2.33
N ALA A 82 -1.30 13.14 2.26
CA ALA A 82 -2.31 12.74 3.23
C ALA A 82 -1.75 12.75 4.66
N GLU A 83 -2.58 13.14 5.62
CA GLU A 83 -2.25 13.17 7.06
C GLU A 83 -2.27 11.75 7.64
N ILE A 84 -1.26 10.97 7.26
CA ILE A 84 -1.08 9.57 7.63
C ILE A 84 0.38 9.37 8.05
N ASP A 85 0.60 8.69 9.16
CA ASP A 85 1.92 8.55 9.79
C ASP A 85 2.78 7.46 9.14
N GLY A 86 2.13 6.53 8.44
CA GLY A 86 2.84 5.47 7.72
C GLY A 86 2.10 4.95 6.50
N PHE A 87 2.85 4.70 5.46
CA PHE A 87 2.38 4.18 4.17
C PHE A 87 3.08 2.87 3.87
N VAL A 88 2.34 1.76 3.82
CA VAL A 88 2.92 0.42 3.65
C VAL A 88 2.36 -0.26 2.42
N THR A 89 3.23 -0.70 1.53
CA THR A 89 2.84 -1.40 0.29
C THR A 89 3.44 -2.80 0.22
N PHE A 90 2.60 -3.79 -0.07
CA PHE A 90 2.98 -5.18 -0.33
C PHE A 90 2.80 -5.46 -1.81
N HIS A 91 3.88 -5.78 -2.52
CA HIS A 91 3.89 -6.05 -3.96
C HIS A 91 2.97 -5.09 -4.76
N GLY A 92 2.94 -3.81 -4.38
CA GLY A 92 2.14 -2.78 -5.04
C GLY A 92 2.80 -2.20 -6.29
N GLY A 93 2.02 -1.46 -7.09
CA GLY A 93 2.59 -0.67 -8.18
C GLY A 93 3.47 0.45 -7.62
N LEU A 94 4.73 0.50 -8.05
CA LEU A 94 5.75 1.40 -7.50
C LEU A 94 6.05 2.61 -8.39
N THR A 95 5.60 2.60 -9.64
CA THR A 95 5.85 3.67 -10.61
C THR A 95 5.18 4.96 -10.19
N THR A 96 5.94 6.05 -10.17
CA THR A 96 5.41 7.39 -9.94
C THR A 96 4.87 7.99 -11.25
N PRO A 97 3.62 8.46 -11.28
CA PRO A 97 3.06 9.12 -12.46
C PRO A 97 3.81 10.41 -12.82
N GLU A 98 3.86 10.71 -14.10
CA GLU A 98 4.46 11.95 -14.58
C GLU A 98 3.86 13.19 -13.87
N GLY A 99 4.71 14.11 -13.47
CA GLY A 99 4.31 15.35 -12.77
C GLY A 99 3.95 15.17 -11.29
N GLN A 100 4.15 13.98 -10.72
CA GLN A 100 4.03 13.73 -9.29
C GLN A 100 5.40 13.46 -8.65
N ASP A 101 5.51 13.72 -7.36
CA ASP A 101 6.68 13.42 -6.53
C ASP A 101 6.26 13.13 -5.09
N TYR A 102 7.23 12.88 -4.23
CA TYR A 102 7.02 12.60 -2.81
C TYR A 102 7.30 13.78 -1.86
N ALA A 103 7.50 14.99 -2.38
CA ALA A 103 7.86 16.17 -1.58
C ALA A 103 6.80 16.54 -0.52
N SER A 104 5.55 16.18 -0.75
CA SER A 104 4.44 16.43 0.20
C SER A 104 4.21 15.28 1.19
N THR A 105 4.94 14.18 1.11
CA THR A 105 4.74 13.00 1.96
C THR A 105 5.04 13.31 3.43
N LYS A 106 4.13 12.97 4.34
CA LYS A 106 4.23 13.29 5.75
C LYS A 106 4.70 12.13 6.62
N GLY A 107 4.31 10.92 6.26
CA GLY A 107 4.63 9.71 7.00
C GLY A 107 5.78 8.90 6.41
N LYS A 108 6.19 7.86 7.15
CA LYS A 108 7.21 6.90 6.70
C LYS A 108 6.66 5.95 5.64
N VAL A 109 7.44 5.68 4.59
CA VAL A 109 7.09 4.71 3.55
C VAL A 109 7.78 3.37 3.80
N LYS A 110 7.01 2.27 3.75
CA LYS A 110 7.55 0.89 3.76
C LYS A 110 7.11 0.12 2.53
N VAL A 111 8.08 -0.55 1.90
CA VAL A 111 7.86 -1.32 0.68
C VAL A 111 8.32 -2.75 0.87
N PHE A 112 7.42 -3.70 0.63
CA PHE A 112 7.70 -5.14 0.63
C PHE A 112 7.51 -5.68 -0.78
N HIS A 113 8.62 -6.08 -1.43
CA HIS A 113 8.64 -6.42 -2.84
C HIS A 113 9.30 -7.76 -3.13
N GLY A 114 8.82 -8.49 -4.11
CA GLY A 114 9.40 -9.75 -4.54
C GLY A 114 10.37 -9.58 -5.72
N THR A 115 11.58 -10.14 -5.65
CA THR A 115 12.56 -9.98 -6.72
C THR A 115 12.20 -10.70 -8.03
N ALA A 116 11.27 -11.67 -7.99
CA ALA A 116 10.74 -12.37 -9.15
C ALA A 116 9.39 -11.80 -9.64
N ASP A 117 9.01 -10.60 -9.18
CA ASP A 117 7.84 -9.90 -9.67
C ASP A 117 8.04 -9.47 -11.13
N THR A 118 7.25 -10.05 -12.04
CA THR A 118 7.29 -9.73 -13.48
C THR A 118 6.30 -8.62 -13.88
N ALA A 119 5.43 -8.22 -12.96
CA ALA A 119 4.48 -7.13 -13.20
C ALA A 119 5.04 -5.77 -12.75
N ILE A 120 5.79 -5.76 -11.66
CA ILE A 120 6.46 -4.58 -11.12
C ILE A 120 7.94 -4.91 -11.02
N SER A 121 8.75 -4.17 -11.76
CA SER A 121 10.17 -4.50 -11.93
C SER A 121 11.04 -4.08 -10.74
N MET A 122 12.24 -4.66 -10.65
CA MET A 122 13.27 -4.19 -9.73
C MET A 122 13.80 -2.80 -10.13
N GLU A 123 13.62 -2.39 -11.37
CA GLU A 123 13.90 -1.02 -11.82
C GLU A 123 12.91 -0.03 -11.19
N ASP A 124 11.60 -0.34 -11.20
CA ASP A 124 10.58 0.48 -10.50
C ASP A 124 10.88 0.58 -9.01
N PHE A 125 11.34 -0.52 -8.39
CA PHE A 125 11.76 -0.53 -6.99
C PHE A 125 12.95 0.39 -6.74
N GLY A 126 13.98 0.33 -7.59
CA GLY A 126 15.15 1.19 -7.49
C GLY A 126 14.82 2.67 -7.73
N ASN A 127 13.97 2.97 -8.72
CA ASN A 127 13.52 4.34 -9.01
C ASN A 127 12.77 4.93 -7.83
N LEU A 128 11.83 4.18 -7.23
CA LEU A 128 11.12 4.63 -6.04
C LEU A 128 12.07 4.93 -4.87
N ALA A 129 13.10 4.12 -4.65
CA ALA A 129 14.08 4.37 -3.60
C ALA A 129 14.80 5.71 -3.81
N VAL A 130 15.21 6.01 -5.05
CA VAL A 130 15.83 7.29 -5.41
C VAL A 130 14.88 8.46 -5.22
N GLU A 131 13.62 8.31 -5.59
CA GLU A 131 12.59 9.36 -5.44
C GLU A 131 12.33 9.68 -3.97
N LEU A 132 12.17 8.65 -3.12
CA LEU A 132 11.95 8.82 -1.68
C LEU A 132 13.15 9.47 -0.99
N GLU A 133 14.37 9.03 -1.32
CA GLU A 133 15.60 9.62 -0.81
C GLU A 133 15.72 11.09 -1.22
N SER A 134 15.47 11.40 -2.49
CA SER A 134 15.55 12.77 -3.03
C SER A 134 14.51 13.71 -2.39
N ALA A 135 13.36 13.18 -2.01
CA ALA A 135 12.30 13.91 -1.32
C ALA A 135 12.54 14.00 0.21
N GLY A 136 13.57 13.35 0.75
CA GLY A 136 13.85 13.30 2.18
C GLY A 136 12.80 12.51 2.99
N VAL A 137 12.06 11.60 2.34
CA VAL A 137 11.02 10.79 3.00
C VAL A 137 11.66 9.64 3.76
N PRO A 138 11.43 9.49 5.07
CA PRO A 138 11.87 8.31 5.80
C PRO A 138 11.27 7.04 5.21
N HIS A 139 12.11 6.09 4.84
CA HIS A 139 11.62 4.86 4.20
C HIS A 139 12.41 3.62 4.58
N GLU A 140 11.78 2.46 4.41
CA GLU A 140 12.41 1.14 4.47
C GLU A 140 11.85 0.29 3.34
N MET A 141 12.74 -0.19 2.48
CA MET A 141 12.36 -0.98 1.32
C MET A 141 13.05 -2.35 1.39
N VAL A 142 12.25 -3.41 1.37
CA VAL A 142 12.72 -4.79 1.55
C VAL A 142 12.33 -5.64 0.36
N THR A 143 13.30 -6.40 -0.15
CA THR A 143 13.06 -7.38 -1.22
C THR A 143 13.14 -8.80 -0.70
N TYR A 144 12.36 -9.69 -1.29
CA TYR A 144 12.31 -11.11 -0.99
C TYR A 144 12.74 -11.90 -2.22
N SER A 145 13.85 -12.64 -2.09
CA SER A 145 14.42 -13.42 -3.20
C SER A 145 13.45 -14.47 -3.72
N GLY A 146 13.23 -14.48 -5.03
CA GLY A 146 12.36 -15.46 -5.70
C GLY A 146 10.86 -15.26 -5.49
N ALA A 147 10.43 -14.32 -4.64
CA ALA A 147 9.01 -14.05 -4.45
C ALA A 147 8.40 -13.35 -5.68
N PRO A 148 7.29 -13.88 -6.25
CA PRO A 148 6.62 -13.27 -7.39
C PRO A 148 5.64 -12.17 -6.96
N HIS A 149 4.99 -11.52 -7.94
CA HIS A 149 3.84 -10.65 -7.68
C HIS A 149 2.74 -11.39 -6.91
N ALA A 150 2.10 -10.74 -5.94
CA ALA A 150 1.05 -11.32 -5.10
C ALA A 150 1.53 -12.49 -4.20
N PHE A 151 2.78 -12.48 -3.77
CA PHE A 151 3.38 -13.50 -2.92
C PHE A 151 2.66 -13.75 -1.57
N THR A 152 1.77 -12.85 -1.16
CA THR A 152 0.98 -12.96 0.08
C THR A 152 -0.37 -13.67 -0.11
N VAL A 153 -0.75 -14.04 -1.35
CA VAL A 153 -2.07 -14.61 -1.65
C VAL A 153 -2.07 -16.10 -1.37
N LEU A 154 -2.49 -16.46 -0.17
CA LEU A 154 -2.57 -17.86 0.30
C LEU A 154 -3.44 -18.72 -0.65
N GLY A 155 -2.94 -19.89 -1.00
CA GLY A 155 -3.63 -20.83 -1.88
C GLY A 155 -3.50 -20.53 -3.38
N SER A 156 -2.81 -19.46 -3.77
CA SER A 156 -2.45 -19.24 -5.18
C SER A 156 -1.12 -19.90 -5.54
N ASP A 157 -0.89 -20.12 -6.82
CA ASP A 157 0.38 -20.59 -7.38
C ASP A 157 1.54 -19.60 -7.21
N ARG A 158 1.23 -18.37 -6.81
CA ARG A 158 2.17 -17.28 -6.53
C ARG A 158 2.49 -17.11 -5.05
N TYR A 159 1.85 -17.88 -4.17
CA TYR A 159 2.12 -17.78 -2.74
C TYR A 159 3.57 -18.16 -2.41
N HIS A 160 4.26 -17.28 -1.67
CA HIS A 160 5.62 -17.51 -1.22
C HIS A 160 5.67 -17.38 0.30
N GLU A 161 5.61 -18.50 0.99
CA GLU A 161 5.40 -18.59 2.44
C GLU A 161 6.41 -17.76 3.26
N GLU A 162 7.69 -17.85 2.91
CA GLU A 162 8.76 -17.16 3.64
C GLU A 162 8.64 -15.63 3.48
N ALA A 163 8.38 -15.15 2.25
CA ALA A 163 8.20 -13.73 1.97
C ALA A 163 6.94 -13.18 2.66
N ASP A 164 5.85 -13.94 2.65
CA ASP A 164 4.61 -13.58 3.34
C ASP A 164 4.84 -13.44 4.85
N LYS A 165 5.40 -14.46 5.49
CA LYS A 165 5.67 -14.45 6.94
C LYS A 165 6.63 -13.33 7.35
N GLN A 166 7.71 -13.13 6.60
CA GLN A 166 8.70 -12.10 6.92
C GLN A 166 8.14 -10.68 6.73
N SER A 167 7.42 -10.44 5.64
CA SER A 167 6.82 -9.13 5.38
C SER A 167 5.77 -8.78 6.43
N TRP A 168 4.94 -9.76 6.83
CA TRP A 168 3.96 -9.59 7.90
C TRP A 168 4.63 -9.30 9.25
N ALA A 169 5.67 -10.05 9.62
CA ALA A 169 6.40 -9.82 10.87
C ALA A 169 7.07 -8.44 10.91
N ARG A 170 7.62 -7.95 9.78
CA ARG A 170 8.18 -6.60 9.70
C ARG A 170 7.09 -5.52 9.78
N PHE A 171 5.94 -5.77 9.19
CA PHE A 171 4.81 -4.86 9.27
C PHE A 171 4.24 -4.74 10.69
N THR A 172 4.01 -5.86 11.36
CA THR A 172 3.48 -5.83 12.74
C THR A 172 4.47 -5.21 13.71
N ARG A 173 5.77 -5.48 13.58
CA ARG A 173 6.80 -4.78 14.35
C ARG A 173 6.79 -3.27 14.11
N TYR A 174 6.61 -2.84 12.87
CA TYR A 174 6.51 -1.41 12.57
C TYR A 174 5.32 -0.76 13.27
N LEU A 175 4.17 -1.43 13.31
CA LEU A 175 3.01 -0.94 14.05
C LEU A 175 3.29 -0.85 15.56
N GLU A 176 3.97 -1.85 16.14
CA GLU A 176 4.40 -1.83 17.53
C GLU A 176 5.33 -0.66 17.84
N GLU A 177 6.32 -0.40 16.98
CA GLU A 177 7.27 0.72 17.12
C GLU A 177 6.59 2.10 17.00
N MET A 178 5.50 2.19 16.24
CA MET A 178 4.77 3.45 16.06
C MET A 178 3.81 3.78 17.21
N TYR A 179 3.28 2.76 17.89
CA TYR A 179 2.16 2.96 18.82
C TYR A 179 2.47 2.52 20.27
N ASN A 180 3.67 2.02 20.54
CA ASN A 180 4.18 1.72 21.88
C ASN A 180 5.40 2.57 22.20
#